data_60942d5c3d5211b96354e38e83995d14
#
_entry.id   60942d5c3d5211b96354e38e83995d14
#
_cell.length_a   1.000
_cell.length_b   1.000
_cell.length_c   1.000
_cell.angle_alpha   90.00
_cell.angle_beta   90.00
_cell.angle_gamma   90.00
#
_symmetry.space_group_name_H-M   'P 1'
#
loop_
_entity.id
_entity.type
_entity.pdbx_description
1 polymer ?
#
loop_
_entity_poly.entity_id
_entity_poly.type
_entity_poly.pdbx_seq_one_letter_code
_entity_poly.pdbx_strand_id
1 'polypeptide(L)'
;MERRGTGSNEKVKAGLPSFYSEKYGTIMRWHPKAADTLEGEEEQKQPLVMDSWYLHHPLLNLSRLALKGDKVARKLFLDSLEFSIRVAHHFNYKWPVFYKVDTLEVVKAETQPGKGGEKDVPGLYAHVMLQAWELTGEKRYLTEAEKAAMHLRGQGFDLFYQANNTAFSAGAMLRLYKITKKEIYRQLSYLCLAGVFNNVKLWDCDYGYGKNFPTFFALFPLNDAPYTAVYEEQEVFCALHDYLRNAQDIEILPSVRLLITEYVRYLVDRAAYYYPTMLPKEMLQEKPKIGEVDPNLWIALEDLHDGWEKSGQVGQEVYGAGNAFGILPRHYIRIPDQPFMVFTDYPLYRFSTRKQDYLHVRMAGDNRIDCRLMVVKTGPGKLPGVEVHINHKPIHGKKSKGGHFEYLIPGNAEITISWK
;
A
#
# COMPACT_ATOMS: atom_id res chain seq x y z
N MET A 1 7.34 2.53 10.53
CA MET A 1 7.06 3.06 11.88
C MET A 1 6.30 2.09 12.79
N GLU A 2 5.89 0.95 12.31
CA GLU A 2 5.05 -0.02 13.03
C GLU A 2 5.77 -0.85 14.11
N ARG A 3 7.07 -0.78 14.21
CA ARG A 3 7.87 -1.47 15.23
C ARG A 3 8.60 -0.44 16.07
N ARG A 4 8.76 -0.72 17.36
CA ARG A 4 9.53 0.09 18.31
C ARG A 4 10.86 0.48 17.67
N GLY A 5 10.84 1.65 17.02
CA GLY A 5 12.01 2.21 16.38
C GLY A 5 13.02 2.63 17.42
N THR A 6 14.25 2.51 17.06
CA THR A 6 15.36 3.23 17.68
C THR A 6 15.07 4.74 17.65
N GLY A 7 15.74 5.53 18.46
CA GLY A 7 15.46 6.97 18.65
C GLY A 7 15.36 7.87 17.40
N SER A 8 15.74 7.36 16.20
CA SER A 8 15.52 8.07 14.92
C SER A 8 14.05 8.17 14.52
N ASN A 9 13.25 7.12 14.77
CA ASN A 9 11.81 7.14 14.44
C ASN A 9 11.03 8.12 15.32
N GLU A 10 11.44 8.28 16.58
CA GLU A 10 10.82 9.27 17.48
C GLU A 10 11.11 10.71 17.02
N LYS A 11 12.31 10.99 16.50
CA LYS A 11 12.65 12.30 15.93
C LYS A 11 11.83 12.62 14.68
N VAL A 12 11.64 11.65 13.77
CA VAL A 12 10.79 11.83 12.59
C VAL A 12 9.34 12.08 13.00
N LYS A 13 8.82 11.29 13.94
CA LYS A 13 7.46 11.48 14.47
C LYS A 13 7.27 12.85 15.14
N ALA A 14 8.26 13.32 15.86
CA ALA A 14 8.23 14.65 16.49
C ALA A 14 8.13 15.80 15.48
N GLY A 15 8.53 15.59 14.23
CA GLY A 15 8.38 16.55 13.13
C GLY A 15 6.98 16.62 12.53
N LEU A 16 6.15 15.58 12.66
CA LEU A 16 4.83 15.54 12.02
C LEU A 16 3.91 16.71 12.40
N PRO A 17 3.81 17.14 13.68
CA PRO A 17 2.97 18.26 14.05
C PRO A 17 3.34 19.60 13.38
N SER A 18 4.60 19.76 12.93
CA SER A 18 5.05 21.00 12.28
C SER A 18 4.42 21.24 10.90
N PHE A 19 3.81 20.21 10.31
CA PHE A 19 3.05 20.34 9.06
C PHE A 19 1.57 20.70 9.28
N TYR A 20 1.09 20.64 10.53
CA TYR A 20 -0.29 20.99 10.83
C TYR A 20 -0.46 22.50 10.93
N SER A 21 -1.43 23.02 10.21
CA SER A 21 -1.81 24.44 10.27
C SER A 21 -3.08 24.62 11.12
N GLU A 22 -2.96 25.25 12.27
CA GLU A 22 -4.12 25.61 13.09
C GLU A 22 -5.05 26.58 12.35
N LYS A 23 -4.50 27.47 11.52
CA LYS A 23 -5.27 28.45 10.73
C LYS A 23 -6.25 27.74 9.77
N TYR A 24 -5.82 26.68 9.12
CA TYR A 24 -6.62 25.98 8.12
C TYR A 24 -7.25 24.69 8.65
N GLY A 25 -6.75 24.17 9.78
CA GLY A 25 -7.23 22.93 10.40
C GLY A 25 -6.88 21.68 9.59
N THR A 26 -5.67 21.64 9.02
CA THR A 26 -5.23 20.51 8.21
C THR A 26 -3.71 20.37 8.18
N ILE A 27 -3.24 19.19 7.76
CA ILE A 27 -1.83 18.98 7.40
C ILE A 27 -1.56 19.66 6.07
N MET A 28 -0.55 20.51 6.04
CA MET A 28 -0.14 21.23 4.84
C MET A 28 0.77 20.37 3.97
N ARG A 29 0.70 20.56 2.66
CA ARG A 29 1.58 19.91 1.69
C ARG A 29 3.05 20.25 1.95
N TRP A 30 3.34 21.52 2.21
CA TRP A 30 4.67 22.04 2.45
C TRP A 30 4.88 22.39 3.91
N HIS A 31 6.07 22.07 4.41
CA HIS A 31 6.49 22.57 5.71
C HIS A 31 6.59 24.11 5.64
N PRO A 32 6.17 24.88 6.66
CA PRO A 32 6.17 26.34 6.59
C PRO A 32 7.52 26.96 6.15
N LYS A 33 8.64 26.46 6.67
CA LYS A 33 9.97 26.92 6.28
C LYS A 33 10.35 26.62 4.83
N ALA A 34 9.81 25.55 4.24
CA ALA A 34 10.03 25.22 2.84
C ALA A 34 9.10 26.03 1.94
N ALA A 35 7.90 26.35 2.40
CA ALA A 35 6.93 27.15 1.66
C ALA A 35 7.49 28.53 1.27
N ASP A 36 8.31 29.12 2.15
CA ASP A 36 8.94 30.43 1.89
C ASP A 36 10.08 30.38 0.85
N THR A 37 10.55 29.19 0.49
CA THR A 37 11.66 28.97 -0.46
C THR A 37 11.22 28.28 -1.74
N LEU A 38 9.91 28.09 -1.95
CA LEU A 38 9.39 27.47 -3.17
C LEU A 38 9.57 28.44 -4.35
N GLU A 39 10.30 27.98 -5.34
CA GLU A 39 10.54 28.69 -6.59
C GLU A 39 9.95 27.86 -7.75
N GLY A 40 9.24 28.51 -8.65
CA GLY A 40 8.78 27.91 -9.90
C GLY A 40 7.35 28.28 -10.28
N GLU A 41 7.08 28.18 -11.57
CA GLU A 41 5.78 28.51 -12.19
C GLU A 41 4.76 27.37 -12.03
N GLU A 42 5.20 26.18 -11.59
CA GLU A 42 4.31 25.02 -11.44
C GLU A 42 3.31 25.23 -10.30
N GLU A 43 2.04 25.01 -10.60
CA GLU A 43 0.94 25.19 -9.63
C GLU A 43 1.21 24.43 -8.32
N GLN A 44 1.78 23.24 -8.43
CA GLN A 44 2.09 22.38 -7.29
C GLN A 44 3.16 22.96 -6.36
N LYS A 45 4.00 23.89 -6.80
CA LYS A 45 5.04 24.53 -6.00
C LYS A 45 4.55 25.76 -5.23
N GLN A 46 3.28 26.14 -5.37
CA GLN A 46 2.70 27.28 -4.64
C GLN A 46 2.33 26.87 -3.20
N PRO A 47 2.67 27.67 -2.17
CA PRO A 47 2.53 27.30 -0.76
C PRO A 47 1.14 26.90 -0.30
N LEU A 48 0.09 27.53 -0.88
CA LEU A 48 -1.30 27.30 -0.51
C LEU A 48 -2.05 26.40 -1.49
N VAL A 49 -1.38 25.83 -2.48
CA VAL A 49 -1.99 24.91 -3.42
C VAL A 49 -1.95 23.49 -2.84
N MET A 50 -3.10 22.83 -2.86
CA MET A 50 -3.33 21.47 -2.40
C MET A 50 -3.88 20.64 -3.55
N ASP A 51 -3.55 19.36 -3.56
CA ASP A 51 -4.23 18.33 -4.33
C ASP A 51 -4.87 17.30 -3.42
N SER A 52 -5.67 16.43 -3.99
CA SER A 52 -6.37 15.41 -3.22
C SER A 52 -5.45 14.36 -2.63
N TRP A 53 -4.30 14.11 -3.29
CA TRP A 53 -3.30 13.17 -2.83
C TRP A 53 -2.66 13.66 -1.53
N TYR A 54 -2.13 14.89 -1.52
CA TYR A 54 -1.53 15.50 -0.32
C TYR A 54 -2.56 15.82 0.77
N LEU A 55 -3.83 15.95 0.43
CA LEU A 55 -4.89 16.05 1.44
C LEU A 55 -5.14 14.70 2.14
N HIS A 56 -5.28 13.62 1.38
CA HIS A 56 -5.80 12.35 1.92
C HIS A 56 -4.72 11.35 2.33
N HIS A 57 -3.57 11.28 1.66
CA HIS A 57 -2.53 10.31 2.03
C HIS A 57 -1.89 10.57 3.40
N PRO A 58 -1.62 11.81 3.82
CA PRO A 58 -1.24 12.06 5.20
C PRO A 58 -2.29 11.57 6.20
N LEU A 59 -3.59 11.82 5.94
CA LEU A 59 -4.68 11.37 6.80
C LEU A 59 -4.78 9.84 6.83
N LEU A 60 -4.64 9.18 5.69
CA LEU A 60 -4.60 7.73 5.60
C LEU A 60 -3.47 7.16 6.47
N ASN A 61 -2.28 7.71 6.40
CA ASN A 61 -1.14 7.23 7.16
C ASN A 61 -1.24 7.56 8.66
N LEU A 62 -1.74 8.75 9.01
CA LEU A 62 -2.01 9.12 10.39
C LEU A 62 -3.08 8.21 11.02
N SER A 63 -4.15 7.89 10.28
CA SER A 63 -5.19 6.97 10.76
C SER A 63 -4.66 5.57 11.04
N ARG A 64 -3.75 5.05 10.21
CA ARG A 64 -3.08 3.76 10.43
C ARG A 64 -2.26 3.74 11.72
N LEU A 65 -1.53 4.82 12.01
CA LEU A 65 -0.80 4.97 13.27
C LEU A 65 -1.75 5.11 14.46
N ALA A 66 -2.82 5.90 14.29
CA ALA A 66 -3.84 6.11 15.32
C ALA A 66 -4.53 4.80 15.72
N LEU A 67 -4.91 3.97 14.75
CA LEU A 67 -5.49 2.63 14.99
C LEU A 67 -4.53 1.68 15.73
N LYS A 68 -3.22 1.96 15.71
CA LYS A 68 -2.20 1.26 16.48
C LYS A 68 -1.88 1.89 17.84
N GLY A 69 -2.67 2.89 18.24
CA GLY A 69 -2.57 3.52 19.54
C GLY A 69 -1.65 4.74 19.61
N ASP A 70 -1.16 5.27 18.46
CA ASP A 70 -0.36 6.48 18.45
C ASP A 70 -1.24 7.71 18.74
N LYS A 71 -1.01 8.36 19.88
CA LYS A 71 -1.82 9.48 20.35
C LYS A 71 -1.60 10.76 19.55
N VAL A 72 -0.38 11.02 19.08
CA VAL A 72 -0.05 12.21 18.29
C VAL A 72 -0.70 12.09 16.90
N ALA A 73 -0.53 10.95 16.26
CA ALA A 73 -1.17 10.69 14.97
C ALA A 73 -2.69 10.74 15.07
N ARG A 74 -3.28 10.20 16.16
CA ARG A 74 -4.71 10.27 16.39
C ARG A 74 -5.22 11.71 16.51
N LYS A 75 -4.50 12.55 17.25
CA LYS A 75 -4.87 13.97 17.37
C LYS A 75 -4.80 14.67 16.02
N LEU A 76 -3.67 14.61 15.32
CA LEU A 76 -3.48 15.23 14.01
C LEU A 76 -4.52 14.77 12.99
N PHE A 77 -4.83 13.48 12.99
CA PHE A 77 -5.85 12.91 12.12
C PHE A 77 -7.22 13.51 12.37
N LEU A 78 -7.67 13.47 13.62
CA LEU A 78 -9.02 13.96 13.99
C LEU A 78 -9.16 15.48 13.80
N ASP A 79 -8.13 16.25 14.14
CA ASP A 79 -8.12 17.70 13.98
C ASP A 79 -8.18 18.13 12.50
N SER A 80 -7.74 17.26 11.57
CA SER A 80 -7.73 17.56 10.13
C SER A 80 -9.01 17.13 9.39
N LEU A 81 -9.89 16.36 10.00
CA LEU A 81 -11.06 15.78 9.32
C LEU A 81 -12.08 16.83 8.88
N GLU A 82 -12.31 17.86 9.69
CA GLU A 82 -13.31 18.89 9.38
C GLU A 82 -12.92 19.69 8.11
N PHE A 83 -11.62 19.92 7.91
CA PHE A 83 -11.15 20.51 6.65
C PHE A 83 -11.43 19.59 5.46
N SER A 84 -11.08 18.30 5.57
CA SER A 84 -11.33 17.32 4.51
C SER A 84 -12.82 17.22 4.16
N ILE A 85 -13.72 17.22 5.17
CA ILE A 85 -15.17 17.21 4.97
C ILE A 85 -15.64 18.50 4.28
N ARG A 86 -15.13 19.66 4.69
CA ARG A 86 -15.44 20.94 4.04
C ARG A 86 -15.05 20.96 2.58
N VAL A 87 -13.87 20.45 2.25
CA VAL A 87 -13.40 20.31 0.85
C VAL A 87 -14.33 19.38 0.06
N ALA A 88 -14.67 18.23 0.61
CA ALA A 88 -15.57 17.27 -0.01
C ALA A 88 -16.94 17.88 -0.33
N HIS A 89 -17.50 18.62 0.61
CA HIS A 89 -18.80 19.28 0.41
C HIS A 89 -18.73 20.44 -0.57
N HIS A 90 -17.65 21.26 -0.51
CA HIS A 90 -17.46 22.39 -1.43
C HIS A 90 -17.42 21.91 -2.88
N PHE A 91 -16.68 20.84 -3.16
CA PHE A 91 -16.58 20.26 -4.51
C PHE A 91 -17.68 19.22 -4.82
N ASN A 92 -18.66 19.05 -3.95
CA ASN A 92 -19.70 18.04 -4.11
C ASN A 92 -19.13 16.66 -4.46
N TYR A 93 -18.09 16.24 -3.71
CA TYR A 93 -17.33 14.98 -3.89
C TYR A 93 -16.72 14.78 -5.27
N LYS A 94 -16.44 15.87 -6.00
CA LYS A 94 -15.76 15.86 -7.30
C LYS A 94 -14.50 16.72 -7.21
N TRP A 95 -13.40 16.12 -6.81
CA TRP A 95 -12.18 16.87 -6.57
C TRP A 95 -11.53 17.34 -7.88
N PRO A 96 -11.13 18.64 -7.94
CA PRO A 96 -10.21 19.11 -8.97
C PRO A 96 -8.79 18.60 -8.69
N VAL A 97 -7.91 18.70 -9.67
CA VAL A 97 -6.50 18.31 -9.51
C VAL A 97 -5.80 19.21 -8.49
N PHE A 98 -5.92 20.55 -8.65
CA PHE A 98 -5.35 21.51 -7.71
C PHE A 98 -6.36 22.58 -7.29
N TYR A 99 -6.30 22.97 -6.03
CA TYR A 99 -7.13 24.02 -5.45
C TYR A 99 -6.39 24.75 -4.31
N LYS A 100 -6.80 25.97 -3.97
CA LYS A 100 -6.24 26.75 -2.86
C LYS A 100 -6.82 26.29 -1.52
N VAL A 101 -5.97 26.14 -0.51
CA VAL A 101 -6.37 25.71 0.86
C VAL A 101 -7.25 26.75 1.54
N ASP A 102 -6.97 28.02 1.34
CA ASP A 102 -7.63 29.15 2.01
C ASP A 102 -8.99 29.50 1.41
N THR A 103 -9.13 29.50 0.10
CA THR A 103 -10.33 29.93 -0.62
C THR A 103 -11.14 28.79 -1.23
N LEU A 104 -10.53 27.62 -1.38
CA LEU A 104 -11.03 26.48 -2.17
C LEU A 104 -11.27 26.84 -3.66
N GLU A 105 -10.65 27.90 -4.13
CA GLU A 105 -10.64 28.25 -5.56
C GLU A 105 -9.90 27.16 -6.34
N VAL A 106 -10.49 26.75 -7.47
CA VAL A 106 -9.89 25.75 -8.37
C VAL A 106 -8.73 26.38 -9.11
N VAL A 107 -7.54 25.83 -8.98
CA VAL A 107 -6.34 26.21 -9.73
C VAL A 107 -6.25 25.41 -11.03
N LYS A 108 -6.50 24.10 -10.95
CA LYS A 108 -6.52 23.19 -12.09
C LYS A 108 -7.63 22.16 -11.92
N ALA A 109 -8.61 22.18 -12.78
CA ALA A 109 -9.77 21.28 -12.68
C ALA A 109 -9.44 19.85 -13.13
N GLU A 110 -8.70 19.72 -14.22
CA GLU A 110 -8.47 18.45 -14.94
C GLU A 110 -7.00 18.31 -15.32
N THR A 111 -6.50 17.07 -15.41
CA THR A 111 -5.13 16.79 -15.89
C THR A 111 -5.00 17.13 -17.37
N GLN A 112 -6.00 16.75 -18.16
CA GLN A 112 -6.13 17.06 -19.58
C GLN A 112 -7.56 17.50 -19.86
N PRO A 113 -7.80 18.42 -20.78
CA PRO A 113 -9.16 18.86 -21.14
C PRO A 113 -10.07 17.69 -21.49
N GLY A 114 -11.25 17.64 -20.85
CA GLY A 114 -12.26 16.59 -21.07
C GLY A 114 -11.97 15.24 -20.42
N LYS A 115 -10.84 15.08 -19.72
CA LYS A 115 -10.51 13.85 -18.97
C LYS A 115 -11.07 13.83 -17.54
N GLY A 116 -11.52 14.99 -17.05
CA GLY A 116 -12.03 15.17 -15.71
C GLY A 116 -10.91 15.28 -14.65
N GLY A 117 -11.34 15.49 -13.42
CA GLY A 117 -10.45 15.50 -12.25
C GLY A 117 -10.16 14.10 -11.74
N GLU A 118 -9.80 14.03 -10.48
CA GLU A 118 -9.39 12.77 -9.81
C GLU A 118 -10.62 11.94 -9.40
N LYS A 119 -11.12 11.12 -10.31
CA LYS A 119 -12.41 10.41 -10.19
C LYS A 119 -12.44 9.29 -9.16
N ASP A 120 -11.29 8.78 -8.72
CA ASP A 120 -11.17 7.75 -7.68
C ASP A 120 -11.07 8.33 -6.25
N VAL A 121 -10.85 9.64 -6.12
CA VAL A 121 -10.71 10.30 -4.82
C VAL A 121 -11.93 10.16 -3.91
N PRO A 122 -13.20 10.16 -4.40
CA PRO A 122 -14.33 9.87 -3.53
C PRO A 122 -14.21 8.56 -2.76
N GLY A 123 -13.60 7.54 -3.37
CA GLY A 123 -13.34 6.27 -2.71
C GLY A 123 -12.19 6.34 -1.71
N LEU A 124 -11.13 7.06 -2.00
CA LEU A 124 -10.03 7.31 -1.05
C LEU A 124 -10.53 8.12 0.17
N TYR A 125 -11.32 9.17 -0.07
CA TYR A 125 -11.98 9.91 1.00
C TYR A 125 -12.89 9.01 1.84
N ALA A 126 -13.69 8.14 1.21
CA ALA A 126 -14.51 7.17 1.92
C ALA A 126 -13.66 6.24 2.80
N HIS A 127 -12.46 5.84 2.33
CA HIS A 127 -11.51 5.08 3.14
C HIS A 127 -11.09 5.85 4.40
N VAL A 128 -10.71 7.12 4.26
CA VAL A 128 -10.33 8.00 5.38
C VAL A 128 -11.50 8.15 6.38
N MET A 129 -12.71 8.37 5.88
CA MET A 129 -13.90 8.48 6.74
C MET A 129 -14.23 7.16 7.46
N LEU A 130 -14.04 6.00 6.83
CA LEU A 130 -14.19 4.70 7.50
C LEU A 130 -13.15 4.48 8.59
N GLN A 131 -11.92 4.98 8.42
CA GLN A 131 -10.91 4.96 9.48
C GLN A 131 -11.32 5.86 10.66
N ALA A 132 -11.89 7.04 10.37
CA ALA A 132 -12.40 7.94 11.39
C ALA A 132 -13.56 7.30 12.17
N TRP A 133 -14.48 6.64 11.48
CA TRP A 133 -15.57 5.89 12.11
C TRP A 133 -15.05 4.75 12.99
N GLU A 134 -14.06 4.00 12.53
CA GLU A 134 -13.43 2.91 13.30
C GLU A 134 -12.77 3.42 14.60
N LEU A 135 -12.11 4.59 14.51
CA LEU A 135 -11.43 5.21 15.66
C LEU A 135 -12.37 5.86 16.69
N THR A 136 -13.52 6.37 16.25
CA THR A 136 -14.40 7.20 17.10
C THR A 136 -15.74 6.58 17.39
N GLY A 137 -16.25 5.70 16.53
CA GLY A 137 -17.62 5.17 16.57
C GLY A 137 -18.68 6.17 16.08
N GLU A 138 -18.29 7.39 15.65
CA GLU A 138 -19.23 8.44 15.24
C GLU A 138 -19.87 8.12 13.88
N LYS A 139 -21.19 7.93 13.86
CA LYS A 139 -21.95 7.60 12.64
C LYS A 139 -21.84 8.62 11.53
N ARG A 140 -21.52 9.88 11.83
CA ARG A 140 -21.35 10.93 10.82
C ARG A 140 -20.28 10.54 9.79
N TYR A 141 -19.17 9.95 10.21
CA TYR A 141 -18.10 9.53 9.31
C TYR A 141 -18.51 8.37 8.40
N LEU A 142 -19.28 7.42 8.91
CA LEU A 142 -19.86 6.37 8.08
C LEU A 142 -20.82 6.96 7.02
N THR A 143 -21.65 7.92 7.41
CA THR A 143 -22.56 8.62 6.50
C THR A 143 -21.79 9.38 5.41
N GLU A 144 -20.68 10.05 5.76
CA GLU A 144 -19.80 10.71 4.79
C GLU A 144 -19.17 9.72 3.81
N ALA A 145 -18.70 8.57 4.31
CA ALA A 145 -18.15 7.53 3.46
C ALA A 145 -19.18 6.99 2.46
N GLU A 146 -20.44 6.75 2.89
CA GLU A 146 -21.53 6.31 2.02
C GLU A 146 -21.88 7.34 0.94
N LYS A 147 -21.94 8.64 1.29
CA LYS A 147 -22.20 9.72 0.34
C LYS A 147 -21.12 9.76 -0.74
N ALA A 148 -19.86 9.81 -0.33
CA ALA A 148 -18.72 9.87 -1.25
C ALA A 148 -18.67 8.64 -2.17
N ALA A 149 -18.89 7.44 -1.63
CA ALA A 149 -18.88 6.20 -2.39
C ALA A 149 -19.84 6.20 -3.58
N MET A 150 -20.99 6.88 -3.47
CA MET A 150 -21.96 6.93 -4.55
C MET A 150 -21.48 7.75 -5.76
N HIS A 151 -20.46 8.60 -5.60
CA HIS A 151 -19.86 9.36 -6.70
C HIS A 151 -18.91 8.52 -7.58
N LEU A 152 -18.57 7.32 -7.17
CA LEU A 152 -17.86 6.34 -8.01
C LEU A 152 -18.80 5.68 -9.05
N ARG A 153 -20.11 5.81 -8.87
CA ARG A 153 -21.10 5.15 -9.71
C ARG A 153 -21.13 5.76 -11.10
N GLY A 154 -21.19 4.90 -12.12
CA GLY A 154 -21.33 5.31 -13.52
C GLY A 154 -20.03 5.75 -14.20
N GLN A 155 -18.89 5.69 -13.50
CA GLN A 155 -17.59 6.11 -14.03
C GLN A 155 -16.96 5.09 -15.00
N GLY A 156 -17.34 3.80 -14.92
CA GLY A 156 -16.66 2.77 -15.71
C GLY A 156 -15.15 2.72 -15.44
N PHE A 157 -14.34 2.43 -16.45
CA PHE A 157 -12.88 2.43 -16.33
C PHE A 157 -12.28 3.83 -16.18
N ASP A 158 -13.02 4.89 -16.51
CA ASP A 158 -12.59 6.27 -16.26
C ASP A 158 -12.50 6.62 -14.78
N LEU A 159 -13.00 5.73 -13.90
CA LEU A 159 -12.82 5.85 -12.45
C LEU A 159 -11.34 5.83 -12.07
N PHE A 160 -10.54 5.03 -12.74
CA PHE A 160 -9.13 4.88 -12.43
C PHE A 160 -8.38 6.17 -12.81
N TYR A 161 -7.87 6.87 -11.80
CA TYR A 161 -6.95 7.99 -11.98
C TYR A 161 -5.55 7.59 -11.52
N GLN A 162 -5.40 7.16 -10.27
CA GLN A 162 -4.14 6.71 -9.70
C GLN A 162 -4.29 5.33 -9.02
N ALA A 163 -3.33 4.47 -9.24
CA ALA A 163 -3.41 3.06 -8.85
C ALA A 163 -3.65 2.85 -7.34
N ASN A 164 -2.93 3.56 -6.49
CA ASN A 164 -3.06 3.46 -5.04
C ASN A 164 -4.39 4.03 -4.54
N ASN A 165 -4.84 5.18 -5.06
CA ASN A 165 -6.15 5.75 -4.71
C ASN A 165 -7.28 4.77 -5.06
N THR A 166 -7.24 4.20 -6.26
CA THR A 166 -8.24 3.24 -6.73
C THR A 166 -8.21 1.95 -5.91
N ALA A 167 -7.03 1.47 -5.51
CA ALA A 167 -6.90 0.27 -4.68
C ALA A 167 -7.46 0.49 -3.25
N PHE A 168 -7.21 1.65 -2.64
CA PHE A 168 -7.85 1.99 -1.35
C PHE A 168 -9.35 2.17 -1.48
N SER A 169 -9.81 2.73 -2.60
CA SER A 169 -11.24 2.83 -2.92
C SER A 169 -11.91 1.46 -2.98
N ALA A 170 -11.28 0.47 -3.61
CA ALA A 170 -11.77 -0.90 -3.63
C ALA A 170 -11.95 -1.48 -2.21
N GLY A 171 -10.97 -1.27 -1.34
CA GLY A 171 -11.03 -1.70 0.06
C GLY A 171 -12.12 -0.98 0.86
N ALA A 172 -12.31 0.32 0.64
CA ALA A 172 -13.38 1.09 1.26
C ALA A 172 -14.77 0.59 0.86
N MET A 173 -14.97 0.32 -0.42
CA MET A 173 -16.22 -0.22 -0.94
C MET A 173 -16.52 -1.60 -0.36
N LEU A 174 -15.53 -2.48 -0.24
CA LEU A 174 -15.69 -3.79 0.41
C LEU A 174 -16.11 -3.64 1.88
N ARG A 175 -15.48 -2.70 2.62
CA ARG A 175 -15.84 -2.42 4.02
C ARG A 175 -17.28 -1.87 4.14
N LEU A 176 -17.70 -0.96 3.26
CA LEU A 176 -19.08 -0.48 3.21
C LEU A 176 -20.06 -1.60 2.93
N TYR A 177 -19.75 -2.51 2.01
CA TYR A 177 -20.56 -3.72 1.79
C TYR A 177 -20.65 -4.58 3.06
N LYS A 178 -19.52 -4.80 3.74
CA LYS A 178 -19.48 -5.58 4.99
C LYS A 178 -20.38 -4.99 6.07
N ILE A 179 -20.41 -3.67 6.20
CA ILE A 179 -21.19 -2.94 7.22
C ILE A 179 -22.66 -2.88 6.84
N THR A 180 -22.95 -2.46 5.61
CA THR A 180 -24.32 -2.09 5.18
C THR A 180 -25.09 -3.21 4.50
N LYS A 181 -24.39 -4.22 3.98
CA LYS A 181 -24.91 -5.30 3.13
C LYS A 181 -25.55 -4.81 1.81
N LYS A 182 -25.32 -3.55 1.42
CA LYS A 182 -25.81 -3.01 0.15
C LYS A 182 -24.92 -3.48 -1.00
N GLU A 183 -25.50 -4.25 -1.93
CA GLU A 183 -24.80 -4.89 -3.05
C GLU A 183 -24.03 -3.92 -3.95
N ILE A 184 -24.52 -2.68 -4.08
CA ILE A 184 -23.86 -1.65 -4.88
C ILE A 184 -22.41 -1.43 -4.46
N TYR A 185 -22.08 -1.51 -3.17
CA TYR A 185 -20.71 -1.33 -2.71
C TYR A 185 -19.80 -2.51 -3.10
N ARG A 186 -20.31 -3.74 -3.14
CA ARG A 186 -19.54 -4.87 -3.66
C ARG A 186 -19.24 -4.71 -5.15
N GLN A 187 -20.22 -4.26 -5.93
CA GLN A 187 -20.05 -3.98 -7.36
C GLN A 187 -19.04 -2.85 -7.59
N LEU A 188 -19.11 -1.76 -6.84
CA LEU A 188 -18.14 -0.66 -6.91
C LEU A 188 -16.73 -1.11 -6.49
N SER A 189 -16.62 -1.99 -5.51
CA SER A 189 -15.34 -2.61 -5.14
C SER A 189 -14.72 -3.36 -6.30
N TYR A 190 -15.50 -4.17 -7.02
CA TYR A 190 -15.03 -4.89 -8.20
C TYR A 190 -14.70 -3.98 -9.37
N LEU A 191 -15.43 -2.88 -9.54
CA LEU A 191 -15.12 -1.88 -10.55
C LEU A 191 -13.75 -1.23 -10.29
N CYS A 192 -13.48 -0.83 -9.04
CA CYS A 192 -12.16 -0.30 -8.66
C CYS A 192 -11.05 -1.32 -8.92
N LEU A 193 -11.24 -2.58 -8.53
CA LEU A 193 -10.25 -3.63 -8.78
C LEU A 193 -10.05 -3.88 -10.27
N ALA A 194 -11.11 -3.87 -11.07
CA ALA A 194 -11.01 -4.00 -12.52
C ALA A 194 -10.16 -2.86 -13.12
N GLY A 195 -10.34 -1.62 -12.65
CA GLY A 195 -9.49 -0.49 -13.03
C GLY A 195 -8.02 -0.70 -12.68
N VAL A 196 -7.73 -1.12 -11.44
CA VAL A 196 -6.35 -1.42 -11.01
C VAL A 196 -5.73 -2.51 -11.88
N PHE A 197 -6.41 -3.66 -12.05
CA PHE A 197 -5.86 -4.77 -12.81
C PHE A 197 -5.82 -4.55 -14.31
N ASN A 198 -6.67 -3.68 -14.87
CA ASN A 198 -6.54 -3.22 -16.26
C ASN A 198 -5.23 -2.47 -16.50
N ASN A 199 -4.67 -1.86 -15.46
CA ASN A 199 -3.41 -1.11 -15.51
C ASN A 199 -2.18 -1.94 -15.05
N VAL A 200 -2.35 -3.23 -14.82
CA VAL A 200 -1.27 -4.17 -14.52
C VAL A 200 -0.77 -4.80 -15.80
N LYS A 201 0.55 -4.88 -15.93
CA LYS A 201 1.23 -5.65 -16.97
C LYS A 201 1.85 -6.89 -16.37
N LEU A 202 1.86 -7.96 -17.15
CA LEU A 202 2.45 -9.25 -16.79
C LEU A 202 3.49 -9.61 -17.85
N TRP A 203 4.68 -9.98 -17.45
CA TRP A 203 5.74 -10.45 -18.36
C TRP A 203 6.72 -11.39 -17.68
N ASP A 204 7.52 -12.07 -18.52
CA ASP A 204 8.65 -12.84 -18.09
C ASP A 204 9.89 -11.95 -17.95
N CYS A 205 10.75 -12.27 -17.01
CA CYS A 205 11.99 -11.56 -16.77
C CYS A 205 13.16 -12.55 -16.73
N ASP A 206 14.15 -12.36 -17.60
CA ASP A 206 15.31 -13.24 -17.77
C ASP A 206 16.64 -12.65 -17.28
N TYR A 207 16.60 -11.46 -16.69
CA TYR A 207 17.78 -10.73 -16.21
C TYR A 207 17.79 -10.52 -14.69
N GLY A 208 18.97 -10.21 -14.15
CA GLY A 208 19.15 -9.90 -12.74
C GLY A 208 18.61 -11.00 -11.83
N TYR A 209 17.96 -10.60 -10.76
CA TYR A 209 17.25 -11.51 -9.86
C TYR A 209 15.92 -12.00 -10.44
N GLY A 210 15.35 -11.31 -11.40
CA GLY A 210 14.08 -11.67 -12.05
C GLY A 210 14.12 -13.00 -12.76
N LYS A 211 15.29 -13.42 -13.25
CA LYS A 211 15.48 -14.76 -13.84
C LYS A 211 15.12 -15.92 -12.91
N ASN A 212 15.02 -15.68 -11.61
CA ASN A 212 14.60 -16.67 -10.63
C ASN A 212 13.06 -16.75 -10.51
N PHE A 213 12.33 -15.84 -11.16
CA PHE A 213 10.89 -15.73 -11.12
C PHE A 213 10.38 -15.69 -12.55
N PRO A 214 9.66 -16.73 -13.01
CA PRO A 214 9.27 -16.87 -14.41
C PRO A 214 8.37 -15.74 -14.90
N THR A 215 7.54 -15.19 -14.01
CA THR A 215 6.65 -14.08 -14.32
C THR A 215 6.54 -13.13 -13.14
N PHE A 216 6.23 -11.87 -13.40
CA PHE A 216 5.87 -10.90 -12.37
C PHE A 216 4.95 -9.82 -12.90
N PHE A 217 4.28 -9.16 -11.97
CA PHE A 217 3.39 -8.05 -12.25
C PHE A 217 4.14 -6.73 -12.21
N ALA A 218 3.80 -5.83 -13.11
CA ALA A 218 4.12 -4.41 -13.00
C ALA A 218 2.84 -3.61 -13.04
N LEU A 219 2.70 -2.71 -12.12
CA LEU A 219 1.58 -1.81 -12.04
C LEU A 219 2.04 -0.41 -12.44
N PHE A 220 1.37 0.18 -13.41
CA PHE A 220 1.58 1.57 -13.76
C PHE A 220 0.78 2.49 -12.83
N PRO A 221 1.38 3.59 -12.34
CA PRO A 221 0.73 4.44 -11.36
C PRO A 221 -0.46 5.22 -11.93
N LEU A 222 -0.41 5.57 -13.22
CA LEU A 222 -1.43 6.32 -13.96
C LEU A 222 -1.73 5.63 -15.29
N ASN A 223 -2.84 5.97 -15.92
CA ASN A 223 -3.23 5.42 -17.24
C ASN A 223 -2.23 5.72 -18.36
N ASP A 224 -1.60 6.87 -18.30
CA ASP A 224 -0.67 7.40 -19.30
C ASP A 224 0.80 7.36 -18.88
N ALA A 225 1.09 6.76 -17.75
CA ALA A 225 2.45 6.60 -17.25
C ALA A 225 2.98 5.19 -17.58
N PRO A 226 3.75 5.01 -18.66
CA PRO A 226 4.25 3.70 -19.10
C PRO A 226 5.49 3.26 -18.30
N TYR A 227 5.48 3.45 -17.00
CA TYR A 227 6.56 3.11 -16.08
C TYR A 227 5.99 2.59 -14.76
N THR A 228 6.84 2.04 -13.92
CA THR A 228 6.48 1.65 -12.56
C THR A 228 7.01 2.65 -11.55
N ALA A 229 6.22 2.92 -10.52
CA ALA A 229 6.59 3.79 -9.42
C ALA A 229 6.51 3.04 -8.10
N VAL A 230 7.61 3.05 -7.37
CA VAL A 230 7.81 2.25 -6.15
C VAL A 230 6.80 2.58 -5.06
N TYR A 231 6.52 3.86 -4.89
CA TYR A 231 5.62 4.30 -3.83
C TYR A 231 4.20 3.81 -4.07
N GLU A 232 3.69 3.99 -5.27
CA GLU A 232 2.35 3.58 -5.67
C GLU A 232 2.20 2.06 -5.64
N GLU A 233 3.19 1.30 -6.11
CA GLU A 233 3.18 -0.16 -6.01
C GLU A 233 3.12 -0.63 -4.55
N GLN A 234 3.87 0.00 -3.65
CA GLN A 234 3.83 -0.32 -2.21
C GLN A 234 2.47 -0.01 -1.60
N GLU A 235 1.89 1.12 -1.92
CA GLU A 235 0.58 1.52 -1.42
C GLU A 235 -0.52 0.58 -1.94
N VAL A 236 -0.48 0.20 -3.22
CA VAL A 236 -1.39 -0.80 -3.80
C VAL A 236 -1.22 -2.15 -3.11
N PHE A 237 0.02 -2.60 -2.88
CA PHE A 237 0.29 -3.81 -2.10
C PHE A 237 -0.39 -3.75 -0.73
N CYS A 238 -0.22 -2.64 -0.01
CA CYS A 238 -0.85 -2.46 1.30
C CYS A 238 -2.37 -2.51 1.22
N ALA A 239 -2.97 -1.82 0.23
CA ALA A 239 -4.41 -1.78 0.02
C ALA A 239 -4.98 -3.17 -0.31
N LEU A 240 -4.33 -3.91 -1.22
CA LEU A 240 -4.77 -5.24 -1.62
C LEU A 240 -4.57 -6.29 -0.53
N HIS A 241 -3.49 -6.20 0.23
CA HIS A 241 -3.28 -7.04 1.40
C HIS A 241 -4.39 -6.83 2.45
N ASP A 242 -4.73 -5.57 2.74
CA ASP A 242 -5.81 -5.24 3.67
C ASP A 242 -7.19 -5.59 3.09
N TYR A 243 -7.36 -5.53 1.76
CA TYR A 243 -8.56 -6.03 1.08
C TYR A 243 -8.82 -7.50 1.38
N LEU A 244 -7.82 -8.36 1.21
CA LEU A 244 -7.94 -9.79 1.52
C LEU A 244 -8.28 -10.03 2.99
N ARG A 245 -7.68 -9.26 3.91
CA ARG A 245 -8.03 -9.35 5.34
C ARG A 245 -9.47 -8.97 5.61
N ASN A 246 -9.99 -7.94 4.95
CA ASN A 246 -11.39 -7.52 5.09
C ASN A 246 -12.38 -8.48 4.42
N ALA A 247 -11.94 -9.21 3.39
CA ALA A 247 -12.74 -10.19 2.65
C ALA A 247 -12.91 -11.53 3.37
N GLN A 248 -12.45 -11.65 4.61
CA GLN A 248 -12.41 -12.92 5.35
C GLN A 248 -13.75 -13.62 5.46
N ASP A 249 -14.77 -12.87 5.86
CA ASP A 249 -16.12 -13.35 6.15
C ASP A 249 -17.10 -12.96 5.03
N ILE A 250 -16.54 -12.68 3.84
CA ILE A 250 -17.31 -12.27 2.66
C ILE A 250 -16.92 -13.18 1.51
N GLU A 251 -17.90 -13.69 0.81
CA GLU A 251 -17.67 -14.36 -0.46
C GLU A 251 -17.32 -13.30 -1.53
N ILE A 252 -16.10 -13.38 -2.04
CA ILE A 252 -15.63 -12.60 -3.18
C ILE A 252 -15.41 -13.50 -4.38
N LEU A 253 -15.44 -12.92 -5.58
CA LEU A 253 -15.17 -13.66 -6.81
C LEU A 253 -13.84 -14.41 -6.73
N PRO A 254 -13.80 -15.71 -7.09
CA PRO A 254 -12.55 -16.49 -7.06
C PRO A 254 -11.43 -15.87 -7.90
N SER A 255 -11.77 -15.26 -9.04
CA SER A 255 -10.81 -14.53 -9.88
C SER A 255 -10.18 -13.33 -9.17
N VAL A 256 -10.98 -12.58 -8.43
CA VAL A 256 -10.50 -11.44 -7.62
C VAL A 256 -9.52 -11.92 -6.55
N ARG A 257 -9.88 -12.97 -5.81
CA ARG A 257 -9.00 -13.56 -4.79
C ARG A 257 -7.68 -14.03 -5.42
N LEU A 258 -7.74 -14.72 -6.54
CA LEU A 258 -6.57 -15.23 -7.24
C LEU A 258 -5.64 -14.09 -7.68
N LEU A 259 -6.16 -13.10 -8.39
CA LEU A 259 -5.37 -11.96 -8.90
C LEU A 259 -4.71 -11.17 -7.77
N ILE A 260 -5.43 -10.89 -6.69
CA ILE A 260 -4.88 -10.14 -5.56
C ILE A 260 -3.78 -10.95 -4.87
N THR A 261 -3.96 -12.24 -4.65
CA THR A 261 -2.96 -13.07 -3.97
C THR A 261 -1.70 -13.23 -4.81
N GLU A 262 -1.83 -13.39 -6.11
CA GLU A 262 -0.68 -13.45 -7.02
C GLU A 262 0.06 -12.09 -7.08
N TYR A 263 -0.65 -10.98 -7.18
CA TYR A 263 -0.02 -9.67 -7.11
C TYR A 263 0.80 -9.50 -5.81
N VAL A 264 0.19 -9.82 -4.66
CA VAL A 264 0.86 -9.72 -3.35
C VAL A 264 2.07 -10.64 -3.27
N ARG A 265 1.98 -11.84 -3.80
CA ARG A 265 3.07 -12.82 -3.83
C ARG A 265 4.28 -12.29 -4.62
N TYR A 266 4.04 -11.82 -5.84
CA TYR A 266 5.13 -11.38 -6.73
C TYR A 266 5.78 -10.08 -6.26
N LEU A 267 5.06 -9.23 -5.55
CA LEU A 267 5.63 -7.96 -5.11
C LEU A 267 6.72 -8.12 -4.05
N VAL A 268 6.70 -9.18 -3.25
CA VAL A 268 7.78 -9.50 -2.30
C VAL A 268 9.12 -9.66 -3.02
N ASP A 269 9.10 -10.40 -4.12
CA ASP A 269 10.30 -10.65 -4.92
C ASP A 269 10.69 -9.41 -5.73
N ARG A 270 9.70 -8.67 -6.21
CA ARG A 270 9.90 -7.48 -7.01
C ARG A 270 10.58 -6.33 -6.25
N ALA A 271 10.43 -6.25 -4.94
CA ALA A 271 11.07 -5.20 -4.13
C ALA A 271 12.60 -5.11 -4.37
N ALA A 272 13.26 -6.21 -4.75
CA ALA A 272 14.69 -6.22 -5.05
C ALA A 272 15.06 -5.40 -6.31
N TYR A 273 14.13 -5.20 -7.24
CA TYR A 273 14.34 -4.44 -8.47
C TYR A 273 14.50 -2.94 -8.27
N TYR A 274 14.12 -2.43 -7.12
CA TYR A 274 14.26 -1.02 -6.81
C TYR A 274 15.63 -0.65 -6.23
N TYR A 275 16.56 -1.60 -6.15
CA TYR A 275 17.92 -1.33 -5.68
C TYR A 275 18.90 -1.36 -6.86
N PRO A 276 19.57 -0.24 -7.18
CA PRO A 276 20.47 -0.15 -8.33
C PRO A 276 21.52 -1.24 -8.37
N THR A 277 22.11 -1.60 -7.24
CA THR A 277 23.11 -2.67 -7.14
C THR A 277 22.58 -4.06 -7.48
N MET A 278 21.27 -4.24 -7.50
CA MET A 278 20.58 -5.50 -7.82
C MET A 278 20.12 -5.57 -9.27
N LEU A 279 20.23 -4.47 -10.00
CA LEU A 279 19.79 -4.34 -11.38
C LEU A 279 20.94 -4.56 -12.37
N PRO A 280 20.65 -5.01 -13.59
CA PRO A 280 21.61 -4.97 -14.68
C PRO A 280 22.09 -3.54 -14.94
N LYS A 281 23.37 -3.38 -15.30
CA LYS A 281 23.92 -2.05 -15.59
C LYS A 281 23.18 -1.33 -16.71
N GLU A 282 22.64 -2.09 -17.64
CA GLU A 282 21.90 -1.61 -18.80
C GLU A 282 20.57 -0.94 -18.41
N MET A 283 20.07 -1.22 -17.19
CA MET A 283 18.87 -0.58 -16.64
C MET A 283 19.17 0.72 -15.88
N LEU A 284 20.43 0.99 -15.60
CA LEU A 284 20.84 2.18 -14.87
C LEU A 284 21.18 3.28 -15.84
N GLN A 285 20.72 4.48 -15.58
CA GLN A 285 21.10 5.65 -16.37
C GLN A 285 22.45 6.19 -15.91
N GLU A 286 23.32 6.55 -16.86
CA GLU A 286 24.61 7.18 -16.55
C GLU A 286 24.45 8.58 -15.97
N LYS A 287 23.42 9.30 -16.40
CA LYS A 287 23.08 10.65 -15.93
C LYS A 287 21.59 10.75 -15.65
N PRO A 288 21.16 10.19 -14.51
CA PRO A 288 19.75 10.17 -14.17
C PRO A 288 19.20 11.56 -14.00
N LYS A 289 18.01 11.79 -14.55
CA LYS A 289 17.20 12.96 -14.29
C LYS A 289 15.90 12.52 -13.64
N ILE A 290 15.47 13.25 -12.65
CA ILE A 290 14.26 12.91 -11.90
C ILE A 290 13.04 13.00 -12.80
N GLY A 291 12.17 12.02 -12.68
CA GLY A 291 10.95 11.91 -13.49
C GLY A 291 11.20 11.46 -14.93
N GLU A 292 12.44 11.16 -15.33
CA GLU A 292 12.70 10.60 -16.65
C GLU A 292 12.54 9.09 -16.66
N VAL A 293 11.92 8.61 -17.72
CA VAL A 293 11.73 7.18 -18.02
C VAL A 293 12.53 6.83 -19.24
N ASP A 294 13.33 5.78 -19.18
CA ASP A 294 13.97 5.25 -20.37
C ASP A 294 13.05 4.25 -21.08
N PRO A 295 12.48 4.60 -22.25
CA PRO A 295 11.56 3.74 -22.96
C PRO A 295 12.22 2.52 -23.60
N ASN A 296 13.56 2.46 -23.63
CA ASN A 296 14.30 1.33 -24.15
C ASN A 296 14.53 0.25 -23.10
N LEU A 297 14.29 0.56 -21.83
CA LEU A 297 14.37 -0.43 -20.77
C LEU A 297 13.13 -1.32 -20.79
N TRP A 298 13.33 -2.58 -20.49
CA TRP A 298 12.27 -3.58 -20.50
C TRP A 298 11.21 -3.29 -19.43
N ILE A 299 11.67 -2.80 -18.26
CA ILE A 299 10.83 -2.21 -17.24
C ILE A 299 11.28 -0.77 -17.08
N ALA A 300 10.45 0.13 -17.52
CA ALA A 300 10.66 1.53 -17.22
C ALA A 300 10.37 1.77 -15.74
N LEU A 301 11.34 2.33 -15.03
CA LEU A 301 11.23 2.72 -13.63
C LEU A 301 11.38 4.22 -13.52
N GLU A 302 10.47 4.85 -12.79
CA GLU A 302 10.57 6.27 -12.48
C GLU A 302 11.78 6.53 -11.57
N ASP A 303 12.51 7.61 -11.83
CA ASP A 303 13.62 8.10 -10.98
C ASP A 303 14.66 7.04 -10.60
N LEU A 304 14.98 6.13 -11.50
CA LEU A 304 15.98 5.11 -11.24
C LEU A 304 17.40 5.69 -11.32
N HIS A 305 18.01 5.97 -10.19
CA HIS A 305 19.38 6.43 -10.04
C HIS A 305 20.00 5.93 -8.73
N ASP A 306 21.28 6.17 -8.54
CA ASP A 306 22.12 5.56 -7.52
C ASP A 306 22.15 6.31 -6.17
N GLY A 307 21.26 7.24 -5.93
CA GLY A 307 21.22 7.90 -4.64
C GLY A 307 20.70 9.32 -4.61
N TRP A 308 21.20 10.07 -3.69
CA TRP A 308 20.76 11.41 -3.37
C TRP A 308 21.41 12.45 -4.26
N GLU A 309 20.62 13.30 -4.85
CA GLU A 309 21.14 14.47 -5.52
C GLU A 309 21.43 15.62 -4.52
N LYS A 310 22.29 16.55 -4.94
CA LYS A 310 22.60 17.75 -4.16
C LYS A 310 21.37 18.63 -3.90
N SER A 311 20.36 18.53 -4.74
CA SER A 311 19.08 19.22 -4.61
C SER A 311 18.21 18.70 -3.47
N GLY A 312 18.60 17.61 -2.81
CA GLY A 312 17.82 16.94 -1.79
C GLY A 312 16.67 16.10 -2.32
N GLN A 313 16.63 15.85 -3.62
CA GLN A 313 15.67 14.96 -4.24
C GLN A 313 16.06 13.50 -3.96
N VAL A 314 15.07 12.62 -3.99
CA VAL A 314 15.18 11.24 -3.54
C VAL A 314 14.83 10.31 -4.69
N GLY A 315 15.75 9.40 -5.03
CA GLY A 315 15.50 8.38 -6.05
C GLY A 315 14.66 7.21 -5.56
N GLN A 316 14.29 6.37 -6.48
CA GLN A 316 13.44 5.19 -6.22
C GLN A 316 14.08 4.19 -5.25
N GLU A 317 15.40 4.14 -5.14
CA GLU A 317 16.11 3.31 -4.17
C GLU A 317 15.77 3.65 -2.72
N VAL A 318 15.45 4.91 -2.42
CA VAL A 318 14.99 5.31 -1.07
C VAL A 318 13.56 4.86 -0.83
N TYR A 319 12.70 5.01 -1.80
CA TYR A 319 11.35 4.42 -1.75
C TYR A 319 11.41 2.90 -1.71
N GLY A 320 12.34 2.29 -2.47
CA GLY A 320 12.60 0.85 -2.44
C GLY A 320 13.02 0.35 -1.06
N ALA A 321 13.86 1.10 -0.35
CA ALA A 321 14.19 0.80 1.04
C ALA A 321 12.94 0.87 1.95
N GLY A 322 12.08 1.86 1.75
CA GLY A 322 10.78 1.96 2.40
C GLY A 322 9.88 0.76 2.08
N ASN A 323 9.93 0.28 0.86
CA ASN A 323 9.22 -0.90 0.39
C ASN A 323 9.58 -2.15 1.19
N ALA A 324 10.86 -2.41 1.41
CA ALA A 324 11.31 -3.53 2.22
C ALA A 324 10.72 -3.48 3.63
N PHE A 325 10.59 -2.31 4.23
CA PHE A 325 9.97 -2.12 5.54
C PHE A 325 8.43 -2.20 5.53
N GLY A 326 7.80 -1.89 4.44
CA GLY A 326 6.34 -1.95 4.26
C GLY A 326 5.83 -3.35 3.90
N ILE A 327 6.52 -4.01 2.97
CA ILE A 327 6.12 -5.31 2.39
C ILE A 327 6.59 -6.47 3.25
N LEU A 328 7.89 -6.61 3.46
CA LEU A 328 8.48 -7.79 4.09
C LEU A 328 7.93 -8.10 5.50
N PRO A 329 7.70 -7.13 6.40
CA PRO A 329 7.18 -7.42 7.72
C PRO A 329 5.78 -8.06 7.73
N ARG A 330 5.01 -7.94 6.65
CA ARG A 330 3.68 -8.56 6.52
C ARG A 330 3.77 -10.06 6.20
N HIS A 331 4.94 -10.51 5.74
CA HIS A 331 5.23 -11.89 5.36
C HIS A 331 6.01 -12.68 6.40
N TYR A 332 6.59 -12.00 7.42
CA TYR A 332 7.37 -12.63 8.46
C TYR A 332 6.66 -12.61 9.81
N ILE A 333 6.57 -13.78 10.43
CA ILE A 333 6.11 -13.93 11.81
C ILE A 333 7.34 -14.20 12.68
N ARG A 334 7.66 -13.27 13.56
CA ARG A 334 8.68 -13.48 14.57
C ARG A 334 8.11 -14.33 15.69
N ILE A 335 8.83 -15.40 16.06
CA ILE A 335 8.52 -16.21 17.23
C ILE A 335 9.38 -15.70 18.38
N PRO A 336 8.79 -15.17 19.46
CA PRO A 336 9.56 -14.73 20.63
C PRO A 336 10.41 -15.87 21.18
N ASP A 337 11.64 -15.54 21.58
CA ASP A 337 12.61 -16.46 22.22
C ASP A 337 13.01 -17.69 21.41
N GLN A 338 12.67 -17.72 20.10
CA GLN A 338 13.06 -18.79 19.19
C GLN A 338 14.10 -18.31 18.17
N PRO A 339 15.06 -19.19 17.77
CA PRO A 339 16.10 -18.86 16.80
C PRO A 339 15.59 -18.95 15.35
N PHE A 340 14.30 -18.73 15.12
CA PHE A 340 13.69 -18.76 13.78
C PHE A 340 12.52 -17.79 13.68
N MET A 341 12.18 -17.49 12.42
CA MET A 341 10.96 -16.81 12.01
C MET A 341 10.21 -17.69 11.00
N VAL A 342 8.94 -17.44 10.83
CA VAL A 342 8.13 -18.05 9.77
C VAL A 342 7.89 -17.01 8.70
N PHE A 343 8.16 -17.37 7.44
CA PHE A 343 7.91 -16.56 6.26
C PHE A 343 6.84 -17.24 5.39
N THR A 344 5.99 -16.43 4.76
CA THR A 344 5.06 -16.87 3.71
C THR A 344 5.07 -15.86 2.57
N ASP A 345 5.03 -16.31 1.33
CA ASP A 345 4.93 -15.43 0.16
C ASP A 345 3.48 -15.01 -0.14
N TYR A 346 2.50 -15.67 0.47
CA TYR A 346 1.10 -15.26 0.45
C TYR A 346 0.71 -14.45 1.69
N PRO A 347 -0.31 -13.59 1.59
CA PRO A 347 -0.80 -12.85 2.73
C PRO A 347 -1.37 -13.76 3.80
N LEU A 348 -1.10 -13.39 5.04
CA LEU A 348 -1.63 -14.06 6.21
C LEU A 348 -2.99 -13.49 6.57
N TYR A 349 -3.95 -14.38 6.66
CA TYR A 349 -5.28 -14.08 7.11
C TYR A 349 -5.33 -13.85 8.63
N ARG A 350 -4.81 -14.81 9.37
CA ARG A 350 -4.78 -14.83 10.82
C ARG A 350 -3.62 -15.69 11.30
N PHE A 351 -3.01 -15.27 12.37
CA PHE A 351 -2.11 -16.12 13.13
C PHE A 351 -2.39 -15.98 14.63
N SER A 352 -2.14 -17.01 15.38
CA SER A 352 -2.23 -17.01 16.84
C SER A 352 -1.18 -17.93 17.44
N THR A 353 -0.55 -17.45 18.50
CA THR A 353 0.27 -18.28 19.40
C THR A 353 -0.58 -18.54 20.63
N ARG A 354 -1.02 -19.78 20.85
CA ARG A 354 -1.83 -20.12 22.04
C ARG A 354 -0.99 -20.63 23.21
N LYS A 355 0.18 -21.20 22.90
CA LYS A 355 1.17 -21.67 23.86
C LYS A 355 2.56 -21.25 23.36
N GLN A 356 3.56 -21.39 24.23
CA GLN A 356 4.94 -21.03 23.86
C GLN A 356 5.56 -21.95 22.79
N ASP A 357 4.93 -23.06 22.46
CA ASP A 357 5.48 -24.13 21.64
C ASP A 357 4.77 -24.35 20.30
N TYR A 358 3.75 -23.53 19.93
CA TYR A 358 3.14 -23.63 18.61
C TYR A 358 2.54 -22.32 18.07
N LEU A 359 2.50 -22.24 16.76
CA LEU A 359 1.91 -21.18 15.96
C LEU A 359 0.84 -21.76 15.06
N HIS A 360 -0.35 -21.16 15.09
CA HIS A 360 -1.42 -21.45 14.16
C HIS A 360 -1.54 -20.32 13.13
N VAL A 361 -1.55 -20.68 11.84
CA VAL A 361 -1.56 -19.74 10.72
C VAL A 361 -2.64 -20.12 9.74
N ARG A 362 -3.38 -19.15 9.25
CA ARG A 362 -4.30 -19.30 8.14
C ARG A 362 -3.90 -18.39 6.98
N MET A 363 -3.79 -18.97 5.80
CA MET A 363 -3.43 -18.24 4.58
C MET A 363 -4.66 -17.60 3.95
N ALA A 364 -4.49 -16.42 3.34
CA ALA A 364 -5.57 -15.66 2.71
C ALA A 364 -5.64 -15.82 1.19
N GLY A 365 -4.90 -16.78 0.65
CA GLY A 365 -4.80 -17.00 -0.78
C GLY A 365 -5.89 -17.86 -1.37
N ASP A 366 -5.60 -18.42 -2.54
CA ASP A 366 -6.45 -19.31 -3.32
C ASP A 366 -5.87 -20.73 -3.29
N ASN A 367 -6.74 -21.74 -3.24
CA ASN A 367 -6.32 -23.14 -3.18
C ASN A 367 -5.82 -23.72 -4.52
N ARG A 368 -6.01 -23.01 -5.61
CA ARG A 368 -5.54 -23.40 -6.94
C ARG A 368 -4.05 -23.16 -7.13
N ILE A 369 -3.43 -22.39 -6.26
CA ILE A 369 -2.00 -22.06 -6.34
C ILE A 369 -1.34 -22.39 -5.00
N ASP A 370 -0.21 -23.08 -5.08
CA ASP A 370 0.62 -23.33 -3.92
C ASP A 370 1.41 -22.08 -3.53
N CYS A 371 1.52 -21.85 -2.24
CA CYS A 371 2.39 -20.83 -1.69
C CYS A 371 3.57 -21.45 -0.93
N ARG A 372 4.60 -20.66 -0.77
CA ARG A 372 5.81 -21.03 -0.06
C ARG A 372 5.71 -20.61 1.40
N LEU A 373 5.88 -21.58 2.30
CA LEU A 373 6.09 -21.33 3.71
C LEU A 373 7.51 -21.71 4.05
N MET A 374 8.21 -20.87 4.79
CA MET A 374 9.57 -21.17 5.23
C MET A 374 9.70 -21.00 6.75
N VAL A 375 10.42 -21.93 7.35
CA VAL A 375 10.99 -21.76 8.71
C VAL A 375 12.40 -21.23 8.52
N VAL A 376 12.58 -19.94 8.80
CA VAL A 376 13.81 -19.21 8.52
C VAL A 376 14.64 -19.12 9.79
N LYS A 377 15.80 -19.72 9.79
CA LYS A 377 16.75 -19.64 10.90
C LYS A 377 17.30 -18.21 11.02
N THR A 378 17.30 -17.66 12.25
CA THR A 378 17.70 -16.26 12.51
C THR A 378 19.01 -16.10 13.30
N GLY A 379 19.63 -17.18 13.69
CA GLY A 379 20.84 -17.16 14.51
C GLY A 379 21.78 -18.33 14.24
N PRO A 380 22.96 -18.36 14.85
CA PRO A 380 23.97 -19.42 14.65
C PRO A 380 23.58 -20.77 15.24
N GLY A 381 22.66 -20.85 16.18
CA GLY A 381 22.22 -22.07 16.83
C GLY A 381 21.58 -23.11 15.92
N LYS A 382 21.28 -24.29 16.41
CA LYS A 382 20.46 -25.27 15.70
C LYS A 382 18.99 -24.88 15.80
N LEU A 383 18.22 -25.16 14.75
CA LEU A 383 16.75 -25.09 14.84
C LEU A 383 16.25 -26.13 15.82
N PRO A 384 15.22 -25.83 16.63
CA PRO A 384 14.50 -26.83 17.39
C PRO A 384 13.84 -27.83 16.43
N GLY A 385 13.35 -28.92 16.97
CA GLY A 385 12.55 -29.87 16.19
C GLY A 385 11.23 -29.20 15.75
N VAL A 386 11.18 -28.69 14.51
CA VAL A 386 9.99 -28.01 13.97
C VAL A 386 9.18 -29.00 13.17
N GLU A 387 7.89 -29.10 13.50
CA GLU A 387 6.91 -29.90 12.78
C GLU A 387 5.83 -28.98 12.19
N VAL A 388 5.49 -29.19 10.93
CA VAL A 388 4.45 -28.42 10.20
C VAL A 388 3.31 -29.37 9.81
N HIS A 389 2.10 -28.97 10.15
CA HIS A 389 0.89 -29.77 9.89
C HIS A 389 -0.11 -28.94 9.09
N ILE A 390 -0.73 -29.56 8.08
CA ILE A 390 -1.91 -29.06 7.37
C ILE A 390 -3.08 -30.00 7.69
N ASN A 391 -4.18 -29.45 8.20
CA ASN A 391 -5.36 -30.23 8.57
C ASN A 391 -4.98 -31.46 9.46
N HIS A 392 -4.12 -31.22 10.45
CA HIS A 392 -3.59 -32.24 11.39
C HIS A 392 -2.68 -33.30 10.76
N LYS A 393 -2.33 -33.22 9.49
CA LYS A 393 -1.39 -34.14 8.83
C LYS A 393 -0.01 -33.49 8.75
N PRO A 394 1.06 -34.17 9.20
CA PRO A 394 2.40 -33.66 9.09
C PRO A 394 2.82 -33.57 7.62
N ILE A 395 3.56 -32.52 7.30
CA ILE A 395 4.19 -32.34 6.00
C ILE A 395 5.70 -32.20 6.15
N HIS A 396 6.43 -32.64 5.14
CA HIS A 396 7.89 -32.61 5.14
C HIS A 396 8.41 -31.40 4.36
N GLY A 397 9.27 -30.62 4.99
CA GLY A 397 9.95 -29.49 4.35
C GLY A 397 11.26 -29.91 3.71
N LYS A 398 11.59 -29.23 2.61
CA LYS A 398 12.91 -29.33 1.97
C LYS A 398 13.90 -28.44 2.70
N LYS A 399 15.03 -29.02 3.13
CA LYS A 399 16.10 -28.25 3.77
C LYS A 399 16.93 -27.48 2.75
N SER A 400 17.07 -26.17 2.90
CA SER A 400 17.92 -25.33 2.08
C SER A 400 19.39 -25.33 2.55
N LYS A 401 20.31 -24.82 1.70
CA LYS A 401 21.74 -24.67 2.04
C LYS A 401 21.98 -23.78 3.28
N GLY A 402 21.09 -22.81 3.55
CA GLY A 402 21.15 -21.92 4.72
C GLY A 402 20.62 -22.55 6.02
N GLY A 403 20.17 -23.81 5.98
CA GLY A 403 19.58 -24.49 7.13
C GLY A 403 18.12 -24.11 7.41
N HIS A 404 17.46 -23.42 6.48
CA HIS A 404 16.03 -23.13 6.50
C HIS A 404 15.25 -24.34 6.00
N PHE A 405 13.98 -24.43 6.37
CA PHE A 405 13.05 -25.43 5.81
C PHE A 405 12.00 -24.72 4.96
N GLU A 406 11.74 -25.27 3.79
CA GLU A 406 10.78 -24.76 2.81
C GLU A 406 9.67 -25.82 2.60
N TYR A 407 8.42 -25.36 2.58
CA TYR A 407 7.22 -26.16 2.38
C TYR A 407 6.40 -25.52 1.28
N LEU A 408 5.89 -26.31 0.36
CA LEU A 408 4.83 -25.92 -0.57
C LEU A 408 3.49 -26.30 0.04
N ILE A 409 2.60 -25.34 0.14
CA ILE A 409 1.32 -25.49 0.81
C ILE A 409 0.22 -24.81 -0.02
N PRO A 410 -1.03 -25.32 -0.01
CA PRO A 410 -2.13 -24.64 -0.68
C PRO A 410 -2.29 -23.20 -0.17
N GLY A 411 -2.54 -22.25 -1.07
CA GLY A 411 -2.61 -20.83 -0.75
C GLY A 411 -3.70 -20.39 0.22
N ASN A 412 -4.66 -21.27 0.54
CA ASN A 412 -5.68 -21.05 1.56
C ASN A 412 -5.56 -21.97 2.79
N ALA A 413 -4.41 -22.63 2.94
CA ALA A 413 -4.22 -23.64 3.97
C ALA A 413 -4.31 -23.06 5.38
N GLU A 414 -4.77 -23.93 6.29
CA GLU A 414 -4.70 -23.73 7.73
C GLU A 414 -3.59 -24.62 8.28
N ILE A 415 -2.62 -24.00 8.95
CA ILE A 415 -1.35 -24.63 9.28
C ILE A 415 -1.11 -24.52 10.78
N THR A 416 -0.61 -25.59 11.35
CA THR A 416 -0.03 -25.57 12.70
C THR A 416 1.46 -25.85 12.61
N ILE A 417 2.26 -24.98 13.22
CA ILE A 417 3.71 -25.12 13.33
C ILE A 417 4.02 -25.31 14.81
N SER A 418 4.61 -26.43 15.18
CA SER A 418 5.03 -26.73 16.55
C SER A 418 6.55 -26.92 16.61
N TRP A 419 7.13 -26.72 17.79
CA TRP A 419 8.56 -26.87 18.02
C TRP A 419 8.83 -27.43 19.41
N LYS A 420 9.95 -28.16 19.55
CA LYS A 420 10.41 -28.79 20.81
C LYS A 420 11.87 -28.49 21.07
#